data_2be84069bda4c4c308b3faf662388814
#
_entry.id   2be84069bda4c4c308b3faf662388814
#
_cell.length_a   1.000
_cell.length_b   1.000
_cell.length_c   1.000
_cell.angle_alpha   90.00
_cell.angle_beta   90.00
_cell.angle_gamma   90.00
#
_symmetry.space_group_name_H-M   'P 1'
#
loop_
_entity.id
_entity.type
_entity.pdbx_description
1 polymer ?
#
loop_
_entity_poly.entity_id
_entity_poly.type
_entity_poly.pdbx_seq_one_letter_code
_entity_poly.pdbx_strand_id
1 'polypeptide(L)'
;MDYALLSLQRSDKLEFERMCTMSAHEILIAVMAGFAVLGAIDRIIGSRFGLGEKFEEGILAMGSLALAMVGIIAIAPVLANLLKPVVVPVYGFLGADPAMFAGTILACDMGAGPLANVLTEDTQAAAFGGVLCGSMLGATIVFSIPVALGILREEDRPALAKGVLAGLVTIPIGLLVGGLVAGIPVVKVLRNLVPIVLIAAVIALGLWKAEKFMIKAFGWFGKGVIAVITVGLTAALVQALTGFTVIPGMAPIEEGFLTAGTIAIVLAGAFPLVFVITKLLKKPLMAFGKVLKVNETAAAGLIATLANSIATFGMTKDMDKRGKVVNIAFAVSAAFVFGDHLGFTAGFAPELLPAMILGKLAGGITAIAVALLLTRKER
;
A
#
# COMPACT_ATOMS: atom_id res chain seq x y z
N MET A 1 -29.65 34.47 -28.35
CA MET A 1 -29.93 34.00 -26.97
C MET A 1 -30.25 32.48 -26.95
N ASP A 2 -30.84 31.92 -27.98
CA ASP A 2 -31.20 30.49 -28.03
C ASP A 2 -30.02 29.50 -28.22
N TYR A 3 -28.95 29.93 -28.94
CA TYR A 3 -27.80 29.04 -29.16
C TYR A 3 -26.98 28.79 -27.88
N ALA A 4 -26.90 29.77 -26.99
CA ALA A 4 -26.20 29.63 -25.70
C ALA A 4 -26.97 28.73 -24.69
N LEU A 5 -28.32 28.83 -24.70
CA LEU A 5 -29.19 27.99 -23.88
C LEU A 5 -29.18 26.54 -24.36
N LEU A 6 -29.19 26.30 -25.67
CA LEU A 6 -29.10 24.95 -26.26
C LEU A 6 -27.74 24.29 -26.02
N SER A 7 -26.63 25.08 -26.02
CA SER A 7 -25.28 24.59 -25.72
C SER A 7 -25.15 24.21 -24.26
N LEU A 8 -25.72 24.99 -23.32
CA LEU A 8 -25.74 24.69 -21.89
C LEU A 8 -26.57 23.43 -21.59
N GLN A 9 -27.81 23.32 -22.14
CA GLN A 9 -28.61 22.12 -21.96
C GLN A 9 -27.98 20.84 -22.54
N ARG A 10 -27.22 20.98 -23.64
CA ARG A 10 -26.48 19.85 -24.23
C ARG A 10 -25.27 19.47 -23.40
N SER A 11 -24.58 20.43 -22.79
CA SER A 11 -23.50 20.23 -21.85
C SER A 11 -23.99 19.50 -20.59
N ASP A 12 -25.08 20.01 -19.98
CA ASP A 12 -25.67 19.41 -18.78
C ASP A 12 -26.16 17.97 -19.00
N LYS A 13 -26.74 17.71 -20.18
CA LYS A 13 -27.16 16.36 -20.53
C LYS A 13 -26.01 15.40 -20.76
N LEU A 14 -24.92 15.86 -21.39
CA LEU A 14 -23.70 15.08 -21.58
C LEU A 14 -22.98 14.82 -20.25
N GLU A 15 -22.95 15.80 -19.35
CA GLU A 15 -22.41 15.63 -18.01
C GLU A 15 -23.25 14.65 -17.16
N PHE A 16 -24.60 14.72 -17.28
CA PHE A 16 -25.47 13.79 -16.59
C PHE A 16 -25.35 12.35 -17.15
N GLU A 17 -25.27 12.18 -18.47
CA GLU A 17 -24.99 10.88 -19.10
C GLU A 17 -23.63 10.33 -18.70
N ARG A 18 -22.62 11.20 -18.59
CA ARG A 18 -21.28 10.84 -18.10
C ARG A 18 -21.29 10.42 -16.62
N MET A 19 -22.05 11.09 -15.77
CA MET A 19 -22.25 10.68 -14.37
C MET A 19 -22.93 9.31 -14.24
N CYS A 20 -23.89 9.01 -15.11
CA CYS A 20 -24.57 7.70 -15.13
C CYS A 20 -23.68 6.54 -15.63
N THR A 21 -22.55 6.85 -16.28
CA THR A 21 -21.58 5.86 -16.80
C THR A 21 -20.26 5.81 -16.04
N MET A 22 -20.17 6.53 -14.90
CA MET A 22 -18.95 6.57 -14.10
C MET A 22 -18.55 5.17 -13.59
N SER A 23 -17.30 4.82 -13.81
CA SER A 23 -16.70 3.62 -13.26
C SER A 23 -16.52 3.72 -11.72
N ALA A 24 -16.34 2.58 -11.05
CA ALA A 24 -16.20 2.55 -9.60
C ALA A 24 -15.03 3.41 -9.08
N HIS A 25 -13.92 3.47 -9.82
CA HIS A 25 -12.79 4.30 -9.42
C HIS A 25 -13.07 5.80 -9.62
N GLU A 26 -13.77 6.21 -10.69
CA GLU A 26 -14.16 7.61 -10.90
C GLU A 26 -15.10 8.11 -9.80
N ILE A 27 -16.04 7.25 -9.35
CA ILE A 27 -16.90 7.56 -8.20
C ILE A 27 -16.05 7.77 -6.93
N LEU A 28 -15.10 6.89 -6.66
CA LEU A 28 -14.21 7.02 -5.50
C LEU A 28 -13.40 8.32 -5.54
N ILE A 29 -12.85 8.67 -6.71
CA ILE A 29 -12.09 9.93 -6.90
C ILE A 29 -13.02 11.14 -6.71
N ALA A 30 -14.23 11.11 -7.26
CA ALA A 30 -15.20 12.20 -7.09
C ALA A 30 -15.59 12.38 -5.61
N VAL A 31 -15.77 11.28 -4.87
CA VAL A 31 -16.03 11.31 -3.43
C VAL A 31 -14.83 11.93 -2.69
N MET A 32 -13.60 11.51 -3.00
CA MET A 32 -12.39 12.09 -2.41
C MET A 32 -12.28 13.59 -2.72
N ALA A 33 -12.56 14.02 -3.95
CA ALA A 33 -12.59 15.44 -4.30
C ALA A 33 -13.63 16.22 -3.49
N GLY A 34 -14.82 15.66 -3.29
CA GLY A 34 -15.84 16.25 -2.40
C GLY A 34 -15.33 16.39 -0.95
N PHE A 35 -14.63 15.39 -0.43
CA PHE A 35 -14.04 15.45 0.90
C PHE A 35 -12.86 16.43 0.98
N ALA A 36 -12.11 16.65 -0.09
CA ALA A 36 -11.10 17.71 -0.15
C ALA A 36 -11.74 19.09 0.01
N VAL A 37 -12.87 19.34 -0.68
CA VAL A 37 -13.63 20.59 -0.53
C VAL A 37 -14.14 20.76 0.90
N LEU A 38 -14.74 19.71 1.49
CA LEU A 38 -15.21 19.75 2.87
C LEU A 38 -14.06 20.01 3.87
N GLY A 39 -12.89 19.37 3.66
CA GLY A 39 -11.70 19.58 4.45
C GLY A 39 -11.17 21.01 4.32
N ALA A 40 -11.13 21.57 3.11
CA ALA A 40 -10.72 22.93 2.86
C ALA A 40 -11.66 23.95 3.55
N ILE A 41 -12.98 23.74 3.48
CA ILE A 41 -13.97 24.58 4.18
C ILE A 41 -13.76 24.50 5.69
N ASP A 42 -13.62 23.29 6.24
CA ASP A 42 -13.39 23.10 7.68
C ASP A 42 -12.08 23.79 8.12
N ARG A 43 -11.03 23.72 7.33
CA ARG A 43 -9.75 24.42 7.58
C ARG A 43 -9.93 25.94 7.67
N ILE A 44 -10.73 26.54 6.77
CA ILE A 44 -11.02 27.97 6.75
C ILE A 44 -11.74 28.40 8.03
N ILE A 45 -12.66 27.60 8.56
CA ILE A 45 -13.41 27.89 9.79
C ILE A 45 -12.71 27.46 11.07
N GLY A 46 -11.44 27.08 11.00
CA GLY A 46 -10.58 26.71 12.13
C GLY A 46 -10.63 25.23 12.53
N SER A 47 -10.83 24.32 11.57
CA SER A 47 -10.76 22.84 11.72
C SER A 47 -11.68 22.28 12.82
N ARG A 48 -12.87 22.83 12.96
CA ARG A 48 -13.83 22.51 14.04
C ARG A 48 -14.34 21.07 13.99
N PHE A 49 -14.37 20.46 12.82
CA PHE A 49 -14.86 19.08 12.61
C PHE A 49 -13.71 18.07 12.51
N GLY A 50 -12.45 18.54 12.46
CA GLY A 50 -11.23 17.72 12.30
C GLY A 50 -10.96 17.29 10.86
N LEU A 51 -11.75 17.74 9.88
CA LEU A 51 -11.53 17.47 8.47
C LEU A 51 -10.42 18.36 7.91
N GLY A 52 -10.33 19.61 8.39
CA GLY A 52 -9.33 20.59 7.98
C GLY A 52 -7.91 20.15 8.32
N GLU A 53 -7.71 19.57 9.52
CA GLU A 53 -6.43 18.98 9.91
C GLU A 53 -6.05 17.82 8.99
N LYS A 54 -7.01 16.97 8.61
CA LYS A 54 -6.79 15.84 7.73
C LYS A 54 -6.51 16.26 6.28
N PHE A 55 -7.14 17.32 5.80
CA PHE A 55 -6.83 17.94 4.53
C PHE A 55 -5.37 18.44 4.49
N GLU A 56 -4.94 19.14 5.52
CA GLU A 56 -3.57 19.65 5.65
C GLU A 56 -2.56 18.50 5.74
N GLU A 57 -2.84 17.47 6.54
CA GLU A 57 -2.04 16.26 6.67
C GLU A 57 -1.82 15.58 5.30
N GLY A 58 -2.86 15.53 4.45
CA GLY A 58 -2.78 14.99 3.10
C GLY A 58 -1.80 15.76 2.20
N ILE A 59 -1.82 17.08 2.24
CA ILE A 59 -0.86 17.91 1.49
C ILE A 59 0.57 17.77 2.06
N LEU A 60 0.72 17.77 3.37
CA LEU A 60 2.02 17.63 4.04
C LEU A 60 2.67 16.26 3.82
N ALA A 61 1.88 15.23 3.51
CA ALA A 61 2.38 13.91 3.15
C ALA A 61 3.29 13.92 1.91
N MET A 62 3.20 14.96 1.05
CA MET A 62 4.07 15.11 -0.12
C MET A 62 5.55 15.01 0.24
N GLY A 63 5.99 15.59 1.36
CA GLY A 63 7.39 15.55 1.78
C GLY A 63 7.87 14.13 2.11
N SER A 64 7.09 13.35 2.84
CA SER A 64 7.41 11.97 3.16
C SER A 64 7.37 11.06 1.93
N LEU A 65 6.40 11.27 1.03
CA LEU A 65 6.30 10.58 -0.26
C LEU A 65 7.50 10.90 -1.15
N ALA A 66 7.91 12.17 -1.23
CA ALA A 66 9.08 12.57 -2.00
C ALA A 66 10.35 11.85 -1.51
N LEU A 67 10.57 11.80 -0.20
CA LEU A 67 11.70 11.08 0.39
C LEU A 67 11.69 9.57 0.09
N ALA A 68 10.50 8.95 0.03
CA ALA A 68 10.36 7.52 -0.23
C ALA A 68 10.41 7.17 -1.73
N MET A 69 9.94 8.05 -2.62
CA MET A 69 9.66 7.70 -4.01
C MET A 69 10.58 8.39 -5.03
N VAL A 70 10.93 9.67 -4.84
CA VAL A 70 11.65 10.42 -5.89
C VAL A 70 12.98 9.75 -6.24
N GLY A 71 13.71 9.28 -5.22
CA GLY A 71 14.98 8.60 -5.44
C GLY A 71 14.86 7.29 -6.20
N ILE A 72 13.84 6.49 -5.90
CA ILE A 72 13.64 5.20 -6.60
C ILE A 72 13.09 5.42 -8.01
N ILE A 73 12.21 6.40 -8.23
CA ILE A 73 11.72 6.75 -9.57
C ILE A 73 12.88 7.19 -10.45
N ALA A 74 13.73 8.08 -9.95
CA ALA A 74 14.87 8.55 -10.68
C ALA A 74 15.87 7.43 -11.04
N ILE A 75 16.16 6.51 -10.11
CA ILE A 75 17.14 5.43 -10.34
C ILE A 75 16.51 4.18 -10.99
N ALA A 76 15.18 4.07 -11.10
CA ALA A 76 14.49 2.87 -11.59
C ALA A 76 14.98 2.37 -12.95
N PRO A 77 15.25 3.22 -13.98
CA PRO A 77 15.79 2.74 -15.25
C PRO A 77 17.17 2.07 -15.11
N VAL A 78 18.02 2.64 -14.26
CA VAL A 78 19.37 2.08 -13.99
C VAL A 78 19.26 0.76 -13.24
N LEU A 79 18.41 0.68 -12.21
CA LEU A 79 18.15 -0.55 -11.47
C LEU A 79 17.55 -1.62 -12.38
N ALA A 80 16.60 -1.26 -13.25
CA ALA A 80 16.01 -2.21 -14.18
C ALA A 80 17.07 -2.79 -15.13
N ASN A 81 17.94 -1.96 -15.70
CA ASN A 81 19.00 -2.43 -16.58
C ASN A 81 19.99 -3.36 -15.86
N LEU A 82 20.29 -3.09 -14.60
CA LEU A 82 21.16 -3.92 -13.77
C LEU A 82 20.49 -5.25 -13.38
N LEU A 83 19.19 -5.23 -13.10
CA LEU A 83 18.44 -6.37 -12.58
C LEU A 83 17.84 -7.27 -13.66
N LYS A 84 17.47 -6.73 -14.83
CA LYS A 84 16.87 -7.50 -15.95
C LYS A 84 17.63 -8.77 -16.30
N PRO A 85 18.97 -8.79 -16.40
CA PRO A 85 19.73 -10.00 -16.77
C PRO A 85 19.51 -11.18 -15.80
N VAL A 86 19.13 -10.90 -14.55
CA VAL A 86 18.87 -11.91 -13.52
C VAL A 86 17.38 -12.13 -13.33
N VAL A 87 16.61 -11.05 -13.20
CA VAL A 87 15.18 -11.11 -12.88
C VAL A 87 14.37 -11.73 -14.02
N VAL A 88 14.63 -11.32 -15.27
CA VAL A 88 13.87 -11.83 -16.43
C VAL A 88 14.00 -13.34 -16.58
N PRO A 89 15.19 -13.96 -16.60
CA PRO A 89 15.28 -15.41 -16.73
C PRO A 89 14.74 -16.16 -15.51
N VAL A 90 14.91 -15.65 -14.28
CA VAL A 90 14.42 -16.31 -13.07
C VAL A 90 12.89 -16.33 -13.04
N TYR A 91 12.24 -15.18 -13.28
CA TYR A 91 10.78 -15.12 -13.29
C TYR A 91 10.18 -15.82 -14.51
N GLY A 92 10.85 -15.75 -15.68
CA GLY A 92 10.48 -16.50 -16.86
C GLY A 92 10.52 -18.02 -16.63
N PHE A 93 11.52 -18.54 -15.92
CA PHE A 93 11.59 -19.96 -15.52
C PHE A 93 10.41 -20.36 -14.62
N LEU A 94 9.96 -19.45 -13.74
CA LEU A 94 8.78 -19.65 -12.89
C LEU A 94 7.45 -19.46 -13.64
N GLY A 95 7.48 -19.08 -14.92
CA GLY A 95 6.30 -18.79 -15.73
C GLY A 95 5.58 -17.49 -15.33
N ALA A 96 6.26 -16.62 -14.57
CA ALA A 96 5.75 -15.36 -14.09
C ALA A 96 6.41 -14.17 -14.79
N ASP A 97 5.74 -13.01 -14.72
CA ASP A 97 6.27 -11.77 -15.27
C ASP A 97 7.34 -11.15 -14.35
N PRO A 98 8.42 -10.56 -14.91
CA PRO A 98 9.48 -9.90 -14.16
C PRO A 98 9.01 -8.74 -13.28
N ALA A 99 7.88 -8.08 -13.61
CA ALA A 99 7.28 -7.03 -12.81
C ALA A 99 6.95 -7.48 -11.39
N MET A 100 6.70 -8.77 -11.17
CA MET A 100 6.42 -9.34 -9.85
C MET A 100 7.60 -9.15 -8.88
N PHE A 101 8.83 -9.06 -9.39
CA PHE A 101 10.02 -8.77 -8.58
C PHE A 101 9.88 -7.44 -7.83
N ALA A 102 9.43 -6.38 -8.51
CA ALA A 102 9.31 -5.06 -7.89
C ALA A 102 8.42 -5.08 -6.64
N GLY A 103 7.24 -5.68 -6.75
CA GLY A 103 6.31 -5.77 -5.62
C GLY A 103 6.67 -6.81 -4.56
N THR A 104 7.68 -7.64 -4.78
CA THR A 104 8.22 -8.53 -3.73
C THR A 104 9.24 -7.84 -2.85
N ILE A 105 9.93 -6.81 -3.35
CA ILE A 105 11.02 -6.14 -2.62
C ILE A 105 10.70 -4.71 -2.20
N LEU A 106 9.72 -4.05 -2.83
CA LEU A 106 9.35 -2.67 -2.55
C LEU A 106 7.85 -2.57 -2.26
N ALA A 107 7.49 -1.64 -1.36
CA ALA A 107 6.10 -1.22 -1.21
C ALA A 107 5.65 -0.40 -2.42
N CYS A 108 4.34 -0.40 -2.69
CA CYS A 108 3.79 0.34 -3.84
C CYS A 108 4.17 1.83 -3.79
N ASP A 109 4.03 2.45 -2.63
CA ASP A 109 4.36 3.84 -2.33
C ASP A 109 5.87 4.10 -2.09
N MET A 110 6.70 3.05 -2.17
CA MET A 110 8.16 3.12 -2.11
C MET A 110 8.82 2.78 -3.46
N GLY A 111 8.08 2.89 -4.56
CA GLY A 111 8.58 2.79 -5.92
C GLY A 111 8.41 1.42 -6.60
N ALA A 112 7.63 0.48 -6.04
CA ALA A 112 7.37 -0.79 -6.72
C ALA A 112 6.65 -0.58 -8.06
N GLY A 113 5.68 0.35 -8.14
CA GLY A 113 4.97 0.68 -9.37
C GLY A 113 5.91 1.14 -10.49
N PRO A 114 6.67 2.22 -10.30
CA PRO A 114 7.66 2.68 -11.28
C PRO A 114 8.68 1.60 -11.68
N LEU A 115 9.22 0.83 -10.72
CA LEU A 115 10.15 -0.25 -11.04
C LEU A 115 9.49 -1.37 -11.86
N ALA A 116 8.25 -1.73 -11.55
CA ALA A 116 7.50 -2.72 -12.31
C ALA A 116 7.30 -2.29 -13.77
N ASN A 117 6.94 -1.02 -14.01
CA ASN A 117 6.75 -0.46 -15.34
C ASN A 117 8.00 -0.54 -16.23
N VAL A 118 9.21 -0.43 -15.65
CA VAL A 118 10.45 -0.54 -16.42
C VAL A 118 10.94 -1.98 -16.57
N LEU A 119 10.42 -2.94 -15.80
CA LEU A 119 10.80 -4.35 -15.88
C LEU A 119 10.00 -5.12 -16.95
N THR A 120 8.80 -4.69 -17.31
CA THR A 120 7.93 -5.35 -18.29
C THR A 120 7.23 -4.33 -19.19
N GLU A 121 6.83 -4.77 -20.37
CA GLU A 121 5.95 -4.03 -21.28
C GLU A 121 4.47 -4.39 -21.07
N ASP A 122 4.19 -5.42 -20.28
CA ASP A 122 2.84 -5.86 -19.95
C ASP A 122 2.24 -5.00 -18.82
N THR A 123 1.40 -4.04 -19.19
CA THR A 123 0.79 -3.09 -18.25
C THR A 123 -0.03 -3.75 -17.16
N GLN A 124 -0.71 -4.87 -17.45
CA GLN A 124 -1.45 -5.62 -16.42
C GLN A 124 -0.52 -6.31 -15.44
N ALA A 125 0.61 -6.85 -15.92
CA ALA A 125 1.62 -7.46 -15.06
C ALA A 125 2.32 -6.40 -14.21
N ALA A 126 2.65 -5.24 -14.78
CA ALA A 126 3.20 -4.11 -14.06
C ALA A 126 2.25 -3.62 -12.94
N ALA A 127 0.96 -3.46 -13.26
CA ALA A 127 -0.09 -3.10 -12.30
C ALA A 127 -0.22 -4.13 -11.18
N PHE A 128 -0.26 -5.42 -11.52
CA PHE A 128 -0.38 -6.51 -10.57
C PHE A 128 0.85 -6.62 -9.65
N GLY A 129 2.06 -6.55 -10.22
CA GLY A 129 3.31 -6.62 -9.48
C GLY A 129 3.56 -5.34 -8.66
N GLY A 130 3.54 -4.19 -9.32
CA GLY A 130 3.93 -2.91 -8.72
C GLY A 130 2.92 -2.38 -7.70
N VAL A 131 1.61 -2.45 -8.00
CA VAL A 131 0.57 -1.90 -7.13
C VAL A 131 0.01 -2.95 -6.19
N LEU A 132 -0.59 -4.04 -6.70
CA LEU A 132 -1.27 -5.00 -5.84
C LEU A 132 -0.29 -5.80 -4.98
N CYS A 133 0.75 -6.40 -5.57
CA CYS A 133 1.76 -7.13 -4.81
C CYS A 133 2.58 -6.19 -3.91
N GLY A 134 3.00 -5.03 -4.41
CA GLY A 134 3.71 -4.02 -3.66
C GLY A 134 2.95 -3.53 -2.43
N SER A 135 1.61 -3.39 -2.53
CA SER A 135 0.78 -2.94 -1.40
C SER A 135 0.57 -4.01 -0.31
N MET A 136 0.91 -5.27 -0.56
CA MET A 136 0.78 -6.37 0.40
C MET A 136 2.14 -6.98 0.76
N LEU A 137 2.76 -7.75 -0.13
CA LEU A 137 4.03 -8.44 0.17
C LEU A 137 5.19 -7.46 0.31
N GLY A 138 5.36 -6.56 -0.65
CA GLY A 138 6.44 -5.56 -0.62
C GLY A 138 6.37 -4.70 0.63
N ALA A 139 5.20 -4.12 0.91
CA ALA A 139 4.98 -3.32 2.12
C ALA A 139 5.25 -4.10 3.41
N THR A 140 4.96 -5.41 3.42
CA THR A 140 5.25 -6.27 4.58
C THR A 140 6.73 -6.44 4.80
N ILE A 141 7.49 -6.71 3.73
CA ILE A 141 8.93 -7.01 3.78
C ILE A 141 9.76 -5.76 4.07
N VAL A 142 9.50 -4.67 3.33
CA VAL A 142 10.35 -3.49 3.39
C VAL A 142 9.96 -2.52 4.50
N PHE A 143 8.70 -2.54 4.95
CA PHE A 143 8.17 -1.58 5.90
C PHE A 143 7.59 -2.24 7.16
N SER A 144 6.53 -3.06 7.05
CA SER A 144 5.77 -3.49 8.23
C SER A 144 6.59 -4.31 9.20
N ILE A 145 7.40 -5.28 8.72
CA ILE A 145 8.27 -6.10 9.60
C ILE A 145 9.38 -5.24 10.23
N PRO A 146 10.19 -4.45 9.49
CA PRO A 146 11.20 -3.58 10.07
C PRO A 146 10.66 -2.59 11.10
N VAL A 147 9.53 -1.95 10.79
CA VAL A 147 8.89 -0.98 11.68
C VAL A 147 8.32 -1.64 12.94
N ALA A 148 7.63 -2.77 12.79
CA ALA A 148 7.14 -3.53 13.93
C ALA A 148 8.28 -3.92 14.89
N LEU A 149 9.42 -4.35 14.35
CA LEU A 149 10.61 -4.70 15.14
C LEU A 149 11.20 -3.52 15.91
N GLY A 150 11.06 -2.30 15.40
CA GLY A 150 11.47 -1.07 16.07
C GLY A 150 10.53 -0.62 17.19
N ILE A 151 9.25 -1.01 17.13
CA ILE A 151 8.18 -0.53 18.03
C ILE A 151 7.81 -1.57 19.07
N LEU A 152 7.70 -2.86 18.68
CA LEU A 152 7.26 -3.94 19.56
C LEU A 152 8.30 -4.25 20.63
N ARG A 153 7.83 -4.59 21.83
CA ARG A 153 8.67 -5.11 22.91
C ARG A 153 9.23 -6.48 22.53
N GLU A 154 10.36 -6.86 23.12
CA GLU A 154 10.97 -8.18 22.89
C GLU A 154 10.02 -9.33 23.23
N GLU A 155 9.22 -9.18 24.29
CA GLU A 155 8.21 -10.16 24.70
C GLU A 155 7.09 -10.37 23.69
N ASP A 156 6.85 -9.42 22.77
CA ASP A 156 5.82 -9.46 21.73
C ASP A 156 6.33 -10.03 20.39
N ARG A 157 7.63 -10.26 20.26
CA ARG A 157 8.23 -10.82 19.03
C ARG A 157 7.64 -12.17 18.61
N PRO A 158 7.32 -13.11 19.51
CA PRO A 158 6.65 -14.35 19.12
C PRO A 158 5.26 -14.11 18.51
N ALA A 159 4.53 -13.09 18.98
CA ALA A 159 3.26 -12.70 18.40
C ALA A 159 3.46 -12.08 17.01
N LEU A 160 4.55 -11.30 16.81
CA LEU A 160 4.93 -10.78 15.50
C LEU A 160 5.19 -11.92 14.52
N ALA A 161 6.01 -12.89 14.87
CA ALA A 161 6.32 -14.02 14.00
C ALA A 161 5.06 -14.82 13.62
N LYS A 162 4.20 -15.16 14.61
CA LYS A 162 2.93 -15.84 14.35
C LYS A 162 1.98 -15.03 13.48
N GLY A 163 1.84 -13.73 13.74
CA GLY A 163 0.96 -12.85 12.98
C GLY A 163 1.44 -12.68 11.54
N VAL A 164 2.73 -12.43 11.34
CA VAL A 164 3.33 -12.32 10.00
C VAL A 164 3.16 -13.62 9.22
N LEU A 165 3.40 -14.79 9.86
CA LEU A 165 3.14 -16.10 9.24
C LEU A 165 1.69 -16.24 8.78
N ALA A 166 0.72 -15.91 9.64
CA ALA A 166 -0.70 -15.99 9.31
C ALA A 166 -1.05 -15.08 8.13
N GLY A 167 -0.48 -13.86 8.11
CA GLY A 167 -0.70 -12.89 7.04
C GLY A 167 -0.06 -13.30 5.72
N LEU A 168 1.20 -13.75 5.72
CA LEU A 168 1.92 -14.15 4.51
C LEU A 168 1.23 -15.28 3.74
N VAL A 169 0.69 -16.27 4.45
CA VAL A 169 -0.04 -17.39 3.84
C VAL A 169 -1.30 -16.92 3.09
N THR A 170 -1.86 -15.79 3.48
CA THR A 170 -3.10 -15.25 2.88
C THR A 170 -2.88 -14.15 1.84
N ILE A 171 -1.66 -13.63 1.67
CA ILE A 171 -1.34 -12.70 0.58
C ILE A 171 -1.76 -13.22 -0.79
N PRO A 172 -1.49 -14.50 -1.16
CA PRO A 172 -1.94 -15.02 -2.45
C PRO A 172 -3.46 -14.95 -2.65
N ILE A 173 -4.25 -15.08 -1.57
CA ILE A 173 -5.72 -14.95 -1.64
C ILE A 173 -6.09 -13.49 -1.93
N GLY A 174 -5.45 -12.56 -1.22
CA GLY A 174 -5.65 -11.12 -1.46
C GLY A 174 -5.28 -10.72 -2.89
N LEU A 175 -4.15 -11.20 -3.38
CA LEU A 175 -3.69 -10.95 -4.75
C LEU A 175 -4.61 -11.60 -5.80
N LEU A 176 -5.11 -12.81 -5.54
CA LEU A 176 -6.08 -13.45 -6.43
C LEU A 176 -7.35 -12.61 -6.54
N VAL A 177 -7.92 -12.19 -5.42
CA VAL A 177 -9.12 -11.32 -5.41
C VAL A 177 -8.83 -10.00 -6.11
N GLY A 178 -7.72 -9.33 -5.77
CA GLY A 178 -7.33 -8.06 -6.38
C GLY A 178 -7.13 -8.19 -7.90
N GLY A 179 -6.42 -9.23 -8.34
CA GLY A 179 -6.19 -9.48 -9.76
C GLY A 179 -7.47 -9.73 -10.55
N LEU A 180 -8.42 -10.49 -9.97
CA LEU A 180 -9.73 -10.74 -10.59
C LEU A 180 -10.57 -9.46 -10.67
N VAL A 181 -10.60 -8.65 -9.62
CA VAL A 181 -11.30 -7.36 -9.60
C VAL A 181 -10.68 -6.38 -10.59
N ALA A 182 -9.36 -6.43 -10.80
CA ALA A 182 -8.65 -5.65 -11.83
C ALA A 182 -8.92 -6.16 -13.27
N GLY A 183 -9.72 -7.22 -13.45
CA GLY A 183 -10.00 -7.78 -14.77
C GLY A 183 -8.82 -8.53 -15.39
N ILE A 184 -7.82 -8.91 -14.60
CA ILE A 184 -6.67 -9.67 -15.10
C ILE A 184 -7.10 -11.14 -15.31
N PRO A 185 -6.76 -11.77 -16.46
CA PRO A 185 -7.10 -13.16 -16.73
C PRO A 185 -6.59 -14.10 -15.61
N VAL A 186 -7.44 -15.01 -15.12
CA VAL A 186 -7.14 -15.91 -13.99
C VAL A 186 -5.81 -16.65 -14.19
N VAL A 187 -5.54 -17.15 -15.39
CA VAL A 187 -4.32 -17.87 -15.70
C VAL A 187 -3.08 -16.99 -15.51
N LYS A 188 -3.17 -15.70 -15.89
CA LYS A 188 -2.10 -14.72 -15.71
C LYS A 188 -1.88 -14.42 -14.23
N VAL A 189 -2.96 -14.24 -13.47
CA VAL A 189 -2.89 -14.07 -12.01
C VAL A 189 -2.21 -15.28 -11.37
N LEU A 190 -2.66 -16.50 -11.67
CA LEU A 190 -2.10 -17.72 -11.08
C LEU A 190 -0.61 -17.92 -11.40
N ARG A 191 -0.18 -17.63 -12.65
CA ARG A 191 1.24 -17.67 -13.01
C ARG A 191 2.06 -16.68 -12.20
N ASN A 192 1.58 -15.45 -12.08
CA ASN A 192 2.26 -14.41 -11.33
C ASN A 192 2.25 -14.64 -9.81
N LEU A 193 1.35 -15.46 -9.29
CA LEU A 193 1.33 -15.87 -7.89
C LEU A 193 2.42 -16.91 -7.54
N VAL A 194 2.95 -17.64 -8.52
CA VAL A 194 3.96 -18.70 -8.26
C VAL A 194 5.16 -18.15 -7.47
N PRO A 195 5.89 -17.11 -7.93
CA PRO A 195 7.02 -16.57 -7.16
C PRO A 195 6.59 -16.03 -5.80
N ILE A 196 5.39 -15.45 -5.68
CA ILE A 196 4.87 -14.91 -4.43
C ILE A 196 4.68 -16.00 -3.38
N VAL A 197 4.06 -17.12 -3.78
CA VAL A 197 3.86 -18.28 -2.91
C VAL A 197 5.20 -18.87 -2.46
N LEU A 198 6.17 -18.97 -3.38
CA LEU A 198 7.51 -19.47 -3.06
C LEU A 198 8.23 -18.57 -2.06
N ILE A 199 8.22 -17.25 -2.29
CA ILE A 199 8.86 -16.28 -1.40
C ILE A 199 8.15 -16.26 -0.05
N ALA A 200 6.81 -16.24 -0.01
CA ALA A 200 6.05 -16.31 1.22
C ALA A 200 6.36 -17.60 2.01
N ALA A 201 6.48 -18.74 1.34
CA ALA A 201 6.86 -20.01 1.96
C ALA A 201 8.29 -19.96 2.53
N VAL A 202 9.26 -19.40 1.80
CA VAL A 202 10.64 -19.25 2.28
C VAL A 202 10.68 -18.35 3.52
N ILE A 203 9.97 -17.21 3.49
CA ILE A 203 9.89 -16.29 4.63
C ILE A 203 9.22 -16.99 5.82
N ALA A 204 8.12 -17.71 5.58
CA ALA A 204 7.39 -18.44 6.60
C ALA A 204 8.27 -19.51 7.27
N LEU A 205 8.98 -20.30 6.48
CA LEU A 205 9.92 -21.31 6.97
C LEU A 205 11.08 -20.67 7.74
N GLY A 206 11.60 -19.55 7.25
CA GLY A 206 12.66 -18.79 7.90
C GLY A 206 12.22 -18.25 9.25
N LEU A 207 11.03 -17.64 9.33
CA LEU A 207 10.46 -17.14 10.60
C LEU A 207 10.17 -18.29 11.58
N TRP A 208 9.78 -19.45 11.08
CA TRP A 208 9.53 -20.62 11.94
C TRP A 208 10.81 -21.25 12.48
N LYS A 209 11.84 -21.44 11.64
CA LYS A 209 13.08 -22.15 12.02
C LYS A 209 14.22 -21.26 12.46
N ALA A 210 14.27 -20.04 12.00
CA ALA A 210 15.41 -19.11 12.17
C ALA A 210 14.94 -17.68 12.45
N GLU A 211 13.96 -17.49 13.35
CA GLU A 211 13.32 -16.22 13.66
C GLU A 211 14.33 -15.07 13.87
N LYS A 212 15.33 -15.27 14.75
CA LYS A 212 16.35 -14.24 15.05
C LYS A 212 17.18 -13.82 13.84
N PHE A 213 17.47 -14.77 12.94
CA PHE A 213 18.17 -14.48 11.69
C PHE A 213 17.27 -13.68 10.74
N MET A 214 16.03 -14.11 10.54
CA MET A 214 15.07 -13.42 9.67
C MET A 214 14.81 -11.99 10.12
N ILE A 215 14.67 -11.78 11.42
CA ILE A 215 14.52 -10.45 12.02
C ILE A 215 15.71 -9.54 11.62
N LYS A 216 16.94 -10.03 11.80
CA LYS A 216 18.14 -9.27 11.40
C LYS A 216 18.20 -9.04 9.90
N ALA A 217 17.87 -10.06 9.09
CA ALA A 217 17.88 -9.98 7.64
C ALA A 217 16.90 -8.92 7.13
N PHE A 218 15.66 -8.88 7.64
CA PHE A 218 14.70 -7.84 7.30
C PHE A 218 15.15 -6.44 7.72
N GLY A 219 15.76 -6.30 8.90
CA GLY A 219 16.31 -5.03 9.34
C GLY A 219 17.44 -4.52 8.43
N TRP A 220 18.36 -5.40 8.00
CA TRP A 220 19.42 -5.07 7.04
C TRP A 220 18.85 -4.76 5.66
N PHE A 221 17.87 -5.54 5.20
CA PHE A 221 17.21 -5.33 3.92
C PHE A 221 16.52 -3.96 3.86
N GLY A 222 15.68 -3.62 4.86
CA GLY A 222 15.02 -2.32 4.92
C GLY A 222 16.02 -1.15 4.92
N LYS A 223 17.13 -1.24 5.68
CA LYS A 223 18.21 -0.24 5.65
C LYS A 223 18.86 -0.14 4.27
N GLY A 224 19.07 -1.27 3.59
CA GLY A 224 19.62 -1.32 2.24
C GLY A 224 18.70 -0.62 1.23
N VAL A 225 17.39 -0.87 1.28
CA VAL A 225 16.40 -0.20 0.42
C VAL A 225 16.41 1.31 0.67
N ILE A 226 16.36 1.76 1.92
CA ILE A 226 16.44 3.19 2.27
C ILE A 226 17.73 3.81 1.73
N ALA A 227 18.86 3.12 1.84
CA ALA A 227 20.15 3.59 1.32
C ALA A 227 20.11 3.78 -0.20
N VAL A 228 19.56 2.81 -0.95
CA VAL A 228 19.40 2.89 -2.42
C VAL A 228 18.52 4.08 -2.80
N ILE A 229 17.37 4.23 -2.14
CA ILE A 229 16.45 5.35 -2.37
C ILE A 229 17.15 6.69 -2.10
N THR A 230 17.88 6.79 -0.99
CA THR A 230 18.60 8.02 -0.61
C THR A 230 19.72 8.35 -1.59
N VAL A 231 20.49 7.36 -2.04
CA VAL A 231 21.53 7.55 -3.05
C VAL A 231 20.92 8.03 -4.37
N GLY A 232 19.82 7.40 -4.82
CA GLY A 232 19.10 7.82 -6.02
C GLY A 232 18.59 9.26 -5.92
N LEU A 233 17.96 9.62 -4.79
CA LEU A 233 17.48 10.99 -4.55
C LEU A 233 18.64 11.99 -4.54
N THR A 234 19.73 11.67 -3.83
CA THR A 234 20.88 12.57 -3.74
C THR A 234 21.55 12.79 -5.11
N ALA A 235 21.72 11.72 -5.90
CA ALA A 235 22.29 11.81 -7.23
C ALA A 235 21.41 12.67 -8.16
N ALA A 236 20.08 12.50 -8.09
CA ALA A 236 19.11 13.31 -8.84
C ALA A 236 19.13 14.77 -8.40
N LEU A 237 19.23 15.06 -7.09
CA LEU A 237 19.36 16.43 -6.55
C LEU A 237 20.65 17.10 -7.03
N VAL A 238 21.78 16.41 -7.00
CA VAL A 238 23.06 16.95 -7.50
C VAL A 238 22.93 17.30 -8.97
N GLN A 239 22.36 16.42 -9.78
CA GLN A 239 22.15 16.67 -11.20
C GLN A 239 21.23 17.87 -11.44
N ALA A 240 20.13 17.98 -10.71
CA ALA A 240 19.18 19.11 -10.85
C ALA A 240 19.79 20.45 -10.45
N LEU A 241 20.62 20.47 -9.39
CA LEU A 241 21.22 21.71 -8.87
C LEU A 241 22.46 22.17 -9.65
N THR A 242 23.25 21.24 -10.19
CA THR A 242 24.57 21.54 -10.74
C THR A 242 24.71 21.21 -12.23
N GLY A 243 23.77 20.45 -12.81
CA GLY A 243 23.90 19.89 -14.15
C GLY A 243 24.88 18.70 -14.24
N PHE A 244 25.56 18.35 -13.13
CA PHE A 244 26.50 17.23 -13.12
C PHE A 244 25.78 15.89 -12.95
N THR A 245 25.91 15.00 -13.94
CA THR A 245 25.32 13.67 -13.92
C THR A 245 26.18 12.72 -13.08
N VAL A 246 25.70 12.40 -11.87
CA VAL A 246 26.37 11.45 -10.94
C VAL A 246 26.19 10.01 -11.40
N ILE A 247 24.97 9.64 -11.78
CA ILE A 247 24.62 8.30 -12.25
C ILE A 247 23.99 8.44 -13.65
N PRO A 248 24.66 7.99 -14.72
CA PRO A 248 24.10 8.05 -16.07
C PRO A 248 22.85 7.17 -16.21
N GLY A 249 21.88 7.65 -17.00
CA GLY A 249 20.67 6.88 -17.33
C GLY A 249 19.56 6.96 -16.28
N MET A 250 19.65 7.85 -15.30
CA MET A 250 18.56 8.15 -14.39
C MET A 250 17.43 8.91 -15.09
N ALA A 251 16.19 8.71 -14.62
CA ALA A 251 15.05 9.54 -15.01
C ALA A 251 15.15 10.94 -14.39
N PRO A 252 14.52 11.97 -15.02
CA PRO A 252 14.45 13.32 -14.46
C PRO A 252 13.81 13.35 -13.07
N ILE A 253 14.36 14.16 -12.16
CA ILE A 253 13.86 14.26 -10.78
C ILE A 253 12.41 14.78 -10.71
N GLU A 254 12.03 15.59 -11.71
CA GLU A 254 10.70 16.18 -11.86
C GLU A 254 9.60 15.13 -11.94
N GLU A 255 9.87 13.97 -12.57
CA GLU A 255 8.91 12.86 -12.65
C GLU A 255 8.54 12.32 -11.25
N GLY A 256 9.55 12.22 -10.39
CA GLY A 256 9.37 11.79 -9.02
C GLY A 256 8.55 12.80 -8.20
N PHE A 257 8.86 14.08 -8.31
CA PHE A 257 8.12 15.14 -7.61
C PHE A 257 6.70 15.30 -8.16
N LEU A 258 6.49 15.18 -9.47
CA LEU A 258 5.16 15.20 -10.07
C LEU A 258 4.31 14.06 -9.53
N THR A 259 4.87 12.85 -9.45
CA THR A 259 4.19 11.68 -8.90
C THR A 259 3.84 11.90 -7.42
N ALA A 260 4.79 12.33 -6.59
CA ALA A 260 4.55 12.59 -5.17
C ALA A 260 3.50 13.71 -4.97
N GLY A 261 3.54 14.77 -5.79
CA GLY A 261 2.58 15.86 -5.78
C GLY A 261 1.16 15.42 -6.16
N THR A 262 1.03 14.60 -7.22
CA THR A 262 -0.26 14.04 -7.63
C THR A 262 -0.87 13.18 -6.53
N ILE A 263 -0.08 12.36 -5.86
CA ILE A 263 -0.54 11.54 -4.74
C ILE A 263 -0.99 12.43 -3.57
N ALA A 264 -0.23 13.48 -3.23
CA ALA A 264 -0.59 14.40 -2.15
C ALA A 264 -1.91 15.14 -2.41
N ILE A 265 -2.19 15.52 -3.67
CA ILE A 265 -3.48 16.10 -4.09
C ILE A 265 -4.63 15.12 -3.76
N VAL A 266 -4.46 13.85 -4.07
CA VAL A 266 -5.46 12.82 -3.76
C VAL A 266 -5.60 12.63 -2.25
N LEU A 267 -4.48 12.60 -1.51
CA LEU A 267 -4.48 12.42 -0.06
C LEU A 267 -5.20 13.57 0.68
N ALA A 268 -5.18 14.78 0.15
CA ALA A 268 -5.93 15.92 0.69
C ALA A 268 -7.45 15.66 0.74
N GLY A 269 -7.96 14.80 -0.13
CA GLY A 269 -9.36 14.33 -0.09
C GLY A 269 -9.53 12.98 0.61
N ALA A 270 -8.57 12.07 0.40
CA ALA A 270 -8.64 10.72 0.94
C ALA A 270 -8.56 10.71 2.49
N PHE A 271 -7.68 11.51 3.11
CA PHE A 271 -7.55 11.53 4.57
C PHE A 271 -8.80 12.05 5.30
N PRO A 272 -9.46 13.16 4.87
CA PRO A 272 -10.75 13.54 5.43
C PRO A 272 -11.83 12.45 5.24
N LEU A 273 -11.91 11.81 4.07
CA LEU A 273 -12.83 10.70 3.81
C LEU A 273 -12.57 9.54 4.78
N VAL A 274 -11.32 9.11 4.91
CA VAL A 274 -10.91 8.00 5.80
C VAL A 274 -11.20 8.32 7.26
N PHE A 275 -11.00 9.56 7.68
CA PHE A 275 -11.35 10.00 9.03
C PHE A 275 -12.84 9.81 9.33
N VAL A 276 -13.71 10.14 8.39
CA VAL A 276 -15.16 9.93 8.53
C VAL A 276 -15.48 8.42 8.50
N ILE A 277 -14.93 7.66 7.55
CA ILE A 277 -15.12 6.21 7.47
C ILE A 277 -14.70 5.55 8.80
N THR A 278 -13.55 5.93 9.35
CA THR A 278 -13.03 5.37 10.61
C THR A 278 -13.96 5.67 11.78
N LYS A 279 -14.51 6.88 11.86
CA LYS A 279 -15.52 7.23 12.86
C LYS A 279 -16.80 6.38 12.73
N LEU A 280 -17.27 6.17 11.51
CA LEU A 280 -18.48 5.37 11.24
C LEU A 280 -18.25 3.89 11.53
N LEU A 281 -17.09 3.36 11.15
CA LEU A 281 -16.73 1.95 11.36
C LEU A 281 -16.38 1.62 12.81
N LYS A 282 -16.14 2.62 13.68
CA LYS A 282 -15.72 2.38 15.07
C LYS A 282 -16.67 1.43 15.82
N LYS A 283 -17.98 1.70 15.79
CA LYS A 283 -18.98 0.86 16.49
C LYS A 283 -19.05 -0.58 15.96
N PRO A 284 -19.22 -0.82 14.64
CA PRO A 284 -19.26 -2.18 14.10
C PRO A 284 -17.95 -2.94 14.30
N LEU A 285 -16.79 -2.30 14.18
CA LEU A 285 -15.51 -2.98 14.38
C LEU A 285 -15.24 -3.30 15.87
N MET A 286 -15.65 -2.43 16.80
CA MET A 286 -15.62 -2.76 18.22
C MET A 286 -16.53 -3.95 18.57
N ALA A 287 -17.72 -4.03 17.94
CA ALA A 287 -18.59 -5.20 18.08
C ALA A 287 -17.97 -6.46 17.48
N PHE A 288 -17.29 -6.34 16.33
CA PHE A 288 -16.54 -7.42 15.69
C PHE A 288 -15.39 -7.93 16.60
N GLY A 289 -14.69 -7.05 17.30
CA GLY A 289 -13.69 -7.42 18.29
C GLY A 289 -14.21 -8.37 19.37
N LYS A 290 -15.46 -8.18 19.82
CA LYS A 290 -16.11 -9.11 20.76
C LYS A 290 -16.34 -10.50 20.15
N VAL A 291 -16.71 -10.58 18.87
CA VAL A 291 -16.87 -11.84 18.13
C VAL A 291 -15.53 -12.56 18.03
N LEU A 292 -14.43 -11.84 17.76
CA LEU A 292 -13.08 -12.38 17.71
C LEU A 292 -12.55 -12.80 19.09
N LYS A 293 -13.21 -12.38 20.17
CA LYS A 293 -12.79 -12.60 21.57
C LYS A 293 -11.40 -11.99 21.82
N VAL A 294 -11.23 -10.75 21.44
CA VAL A 294 -10.06 -9.91 21.71
C VAL A 294 -10.46 -8.72 22.55
N ASN A 295 -9.49 -8.10 23.26
CA ASN A 295 -9.78 -6.93 24.09
C ASN A 295 -10.07 -5.68 23.25
N GLU A 296 -10.55 -4.63 23.90
CA GLU A 296 -10.96 -3.36 23.24
C GLU A 296 -9.79 -2.70 22.50
N THR A 297 -8.58 -2.76 23.07
CA THR A 297 -7.38 -2.22 22.43
C THR A 297 -7.07 -2.95 21.14
N ALA A 298 -7.20 -4.27 21.09
CA ALA A 298 -7.00 -5.04 19.87
C ALA A 298 -8.10 -4.76 18.83
N ALA A 299 -9.35 -4.58 19.26
CA ALA A 299 -10.44 -4.17 18.36
C ALA A 299 -10.17 -2.77 17.75
N ALA A 300 -9.68 -1.83 18.56
CA ALA A 300 -9.28 -0.51 18.09
C ALA A 300 -8.07 -0.57 17.15
N GLY A 301 -7.13 -1.50 17.38
CA GLY A 301 -5.98 -1.73 16.53
C GLY A 301 -6.37 -2.17 15.11
N LEU A 302 -7.39 -3.00 14.93
CA LEU A 302 -7.91 -3.37 13.60
C LEU A 302 -8.38 -2.15 12.81
N ILE A 303 -9.01 -1.18 13.50
CA ILE A 303 -9.44 0.08 12.87
C ILE A 303 -8.23 0.92 12.49
N ALA A 304 -7.29 1.09 13.42
CA ALA A 304 -6.08 1.88 13.19
C ALA A 304 -5.24 1.33 12.03
N THR A 305 -5.17 0.00 11.91
CA THR A 305 -4.45 -0.69 10.82
C THR A 305 -4.92 -0.26 9.44
N LEU A 306 -6.22 -0.04 9.24
CA LEU A 306 -6.76 0.35 7.93
C LEU A 306 -6.17 1.68 7.43
N ALA A 307 -5.86 2.58 8.35
CA ALA A 307 -5.20 3.86 8.04
C ALA A 307 -3.67 3.73 8.13
N ASN A 308 -3.15 3.20 9.26
CA ASN A 308 -1.71 3.13 9.51
C ASN A 308 -1.35 2.04 10.52
N SER A 309 -0.48 1.10 10.12
CA SER A 309 -0.03 0.01 10.99
C SER A 309 0.91 0.45 12.12
N ILE A 310 1.57 1.60 12.01
CA ILE A 310 2.45 2.14 13.07
C ILE A 310 1.65 2.35 14.36
N ALA A 311 0.47 2.97 14.23
CA ALA A 311 -0.43 3.19 15.37
C ALA A 311 -0.82 1.86 16.03
N THR A 312 -1.14 0.84 15.23
CA THR A 312 -1.48 -0.50 15.70
C THR A 312 -0.32 -1.16 16.45
N PHE A 313 0.89 -1.07 15.90
CA PHE A 313 2.09 -1.62 16.54
C PHE A 313 2.39 -0.94 17.89
N GLY A 314 2.19 0.38 17.99
CA GLY A 314 2.30 1.12 19.25
C GLY A 314 1.31 0.68 20.32
N MET A 315 0.12 0.22 19.90
CA MET A 315 -0.94 -0.27 20.80
C MET A 315 -0.75 -1.74 21.20
N THR A 316 0.12 -2.50 20.54
CA THR A 316 0.28 -3.95 20.73
C THR A 316 0.60 -4.31 22.18
N LYS A 317 1.35 -3.48 22.89
CA LYS A 317 1.70 -3.67 24.30
C LYS A 317 0.49 -3.87 25.23
N ASP A 318 -0.64 -3.24 24.90
CA ASP A 318 -1.87 -3.23 25.68
C ASP A 318 -2.94 -4.23 25.15
N MET A 319 -2.61 -4.98 24.10
CA MET A 319 -3.48 -6.01 23.54
C MET A 319 -3.30 -7.34 24.29
N ASP A 320 -4.39 -8.12 24.35
CA ASP A 320 -4.33 -9.51 24.79
C ASP A 320 -3.51 -10.38 23.78
N LYS A 321 -3.02 -11.53 24.21
CA LYS A 321 -2.13 -12.42 23.42
C LYS A 321 -2.72 -12.73 22.04
N ARG A 322 -4.01 -13.03 21.98
CA ARG A 322 -4.73 -13.32 20.74
C ARG A 322 -4.85 -12.07 19.88
N GLY A 323 -5.21 -10.94 20.49
CA GLY A 323 -5.34 -9.65 19.81
C GLY A 323 -4.06 -9.19 19.14
N LYS A 324 -2.89 -9.41 19.76
CA LYS A 324 -1.58 -9.15 19.16
C LYS A 324 -1.40 -9.88 17.84
N VAL A 325 -1.60 -11.21 17.84
CA VAL A 325 -1.43 -12.05 16.65
C VAL A 325 -2.43 -11.66 15.54
N VAL A 326 -3.71 -11.45 15.92
CA VAL A 326 -4.78 -11.07 14.99
C VAL A 326 -4.50 -9.73 14.32
N ASN A 327 -4.08 -8.71 15.08
CA ASN A 327 -3.77 -7.39 14.53
C ASN A 327 -2.55 -7.42 13.61
N ILE A 328 -1.50 -8.11 13.99
CA ILE A 328 -0.30 -8.25 13.15
C ILE A 328 -0.64 -9.01 11.86
N ALA A 329 -1.40 -10.10 11.94
CA ALA A 329 -1.82 -10.85 10.77
C ALA A 329 -2.67 -10.00 9.81
N PHE A 330 -3.62 -9.25 10.35
CA PHE A 330 -4.44 -8.32 9.57
C PHE A 330 -3.60 -7.25 8.90
N ALA A 331 -2.61 -6.69 9.61
CA ALA A 331 -1.75 -5.63 9.10
C ALA A 331 -0.91 -6.07 7.88
N VAL A 332 -0.56 -7.35 7.75
CA VAL A 332 0.23 -7.85 6.61
C VAL A 332 -0.39 -7.50 5.26
N SER A 333 -1.71 -7.64 5.12
CA SER A 333 -2.39 -7.32 3.86
C SER A 333 -3.22 -6.03 3.95
N ALA A 334 -3.92 -5.78 5.07
CA ALA A 334 -4.90 -4.70 5.18
C ALA A 334 -4.32 -3.35 5.62
N ALA A 335 -3.07 -3.29 6.10
CA ALA A 335 -2.47 -2.03 6.50
C ALA A 335 -2.49 -1.00 5.35
N PHE A 336 -2.76 0.25 5.69
CA PHE A 336 -2.78 1.38 4.75
C PHE A 336 -3.84 1.30 3.63
N VAL A 337 -4.79 0.36 3.71
CA VAL A 337 -5.83 0.22 2.67
C VAL A 337 -6.65 1.50 2.50
N PHE A 338 -6.83 2.25 3.57
CA PHE A 338 -7.43 3.58 3.58
C PHE A 338 -6.43 4.67 4.01
N GLY A 339 -5.13 4.47 3.80
CA GLY A 339 -4.05 5.39 4.08
C GLY A 339 -3.20 5.63 2.83
N ASP A 340 -1.88 5.56 3.00
CA ASP A 340 -0.91 5.89 1.95
C ASP A 340 -1.06 5.05 0.69
N HIS A 341 -1.43 3.75 0.81
CA HIS A 341 -1.69 2.89 -0.35
C HIS A 341 -2.92 3.31 -1.15
N LEU A 342 -3.97 3.84 -0.49
CA LEU A 342 -5.12 4.43 -1.18
C LEU A 342 -4.69 5.63 -2.01
N GLY A 343 -3.96 6.56 -1.36
CA GLY A 343 -3.46 7.76 -2.02
C GLY A 343 -2.53 7.45 -3.18
N PHE A 344 -1.56 6.55 -2.96
CA PHE A 344 -0.66 6.08 -4.01
C PHE A 344 -1.44 5.50 -5.19
N THR A 345 -2.33 4.54 -4.94
CA THR A 345 -3.09 3.88 -6.01
C THR A 345 -3.96 4.87 -6.78
N ALA A 346 -4.62 5.80 -6.08
CA ALA A 346 -5.46 6.82 -6.71
C ALA A 346 -4.67 7.83 -7.56
N GLY A 347 -3.43 8.13 -7.16
CA GLY A 347 -2.57 9.05 -7.90
C GLY A 347 -1.75 8.37 -9.02
N PHE A 348 -1.43 7.08 -8.88
CA PHE A 348 -0.55 6.36 -9.79
C PHE A 348 -1.30 5.46 -10.80
N ALA A 349 -2.34 4.76 -10.34
CA ALA A 349 -3.13 3.82 -11.14
C ALA A 349 -4.58 3.78 -10.59
N PRO A 350 -5.36 4.85 -10.81
CA PRO A 350 -6.68 5.02 -10.20
C PRO A 350 -7.67 3.91 -10.54
N GLU A 351 -7.55 3.30 -11.71
CA GLU A 351 -8.37 2.15 -12.14
C GLU A 351 -8.21 0.92 -11.24
N LEU A 352 -7.10 0.82 -10.51
CA LEU A 352 -6.82 -0.29 -9.59
C LEU A 352 -7.38 -0.05 -8.17
N LEU A 353 -7.97 1.10 -7.88
CA LEU A 353 -8.51 1.40 -6.54
C LEU A 353 -9.44 0.30 -6.00
N PRO A 354 -10.48 -0.15 -6.74
CA PRO A 354 -11.35 -1.23 -6.25
C PRO A 354 -10.58 -2.53 -6.03
N ALA A 355 -9.65 -2.86 -6.92
CA ALA A 355 -8.85 -4.07 -6.87
C ALA A 355 -7.90 -4.07 -5.66
N MET A 356 -7.24 -2.96 -5.39
CA MET A 356 -6.36 -2.78 -4.25
C MET A 356 -7.15 -2.88 -2.93
N ILE A 357 -8.27 -2.16 -2.81
CA ILE A 357 -9.09 -2.17 -1.59
C ILE A 357 -9.62 -3.58 -1.31
N LEU A 358 -10.28 -4.21 -2.27
CA LEU A 358 -10.90 -5.53 -2.10
C LEU A 358 -9.86 -6.62 -1.91
N GLY A 359 -8.75 -6.57 -2.64
CA GLY A 359 -7.65 -7.53 -2.51
C GLY A 359 -7.01 -7.46 -1.12
N LYS A 360 -6.69 -6.26 -0.63
CA LYS A 360 -6.10 -6.07 0.70
C LYS A 360 -7.04 -6.50 1.82
N LEU A 361 -8.32 -6.17 1.73
CA LEU A 361 -9.32 -6.58 2.72
C LEU A 361 -9.55 -8.08 2.70
N ALA A 362 -9.61 -8.72 1.53
CA ALA A 362 -9.72 -10.17 1.40
C ALA A 362 -8.50 -10.89 2.03
N GLY A 363 -7.29 -10.43 1.74
CA GLY A 363 -6.06 -10.93 2.36
C GLY A 363 -6.07 -10.74 3.88
N GLY A 364 -6.46 -9.57 4.36
CA GLY A 364 -6.51 -9.25 5.80
C GLY A 364 -7.58 -10.07 6.56
N ILE A 365 -8.79 -10.18 6.02
CA ILE A 365 -9.87 -10.95 6.64
C ILE A 365 -9.49 -12.43 6.71
N THR A 366 -8.93 -12.99 5.66
CA THR A 366 -8.46 -14.39 5.67
C THR A 366 -7.27 -14.58 6.62
N ALA A 367 -6.41 -13.57 6.79
CA ALA A 367 -5.33 -13.58 7.78
C ALA A 367 -5.88 -13.63 9.22
N ILE A 368 -6.96 -12.89 9.51
CA ILE A 368 -7.65 -13.01 10.81
C ILE A 368 -8.09 -14.44 11.05
N ALA A 369 -8.72 -15.10 10.06
CA ALA A 369 -9.17 -16.48 10.20
C ALA A 369 -8.01 -17.43 10.51
N VAL A 370 -6.88 -17.32 9.81
CA VAL A 370 -5.67 -18.11 10.08
C VAL A 370 -5.11 -17.80 11.48
N ALA A 371 -5.03 -16.52 11.87
CA ALA A 371 -4.56 -16.12 13.20
C ALA A 371 -5.43 -16.69 14.33
N LEU A 372 -6.74 -16.73 14.14
CA LEU A 372 -7.68 -17.33 15.08
C LEU A 372 -7.46 -18.85 15.26
N LEU A 373 -7.11 -19.55 14.17
CA LEU A 373 -6.75 -20.97 14.22
C LEU A 373 -5.44 -21.18 14.99
N LEU A 374 -4.42 -20.37 14.74
CA LEU A 374 -3.12 -20.44 15.40
C LEU A 374 -3.19 -20.10 16.90
N THR A 375 -4.14 -19.25 17.30
CA THR A 375 -4.33 -18.78 18.69
C THR A 375 -5.48 -19.51 19.42
N ARG A 376 -5.96 -20.65 18.89
CA ARG A 376 -7.10 -21.36 19.46
C ARG A 376 -6.89 -21.80 20.91
N LYS A 377 -5.64 -22.09 21.30
CA LYS A 377 -5.26 -22.50 22.67
C LYS A 377 -4.93 -21.32 23.60
N GLU A 378 -4.87 -20.10 23.09
CA GLU A 378 -4.48 -18.88 23.83
C GLU A 378 -5.73 -18.09 24.31
N ARG A 379 -6.83 -18.81 24.62
CA ARG A 379 -8.10 -18.24 25.11
C ARG A 379 -8.00 -17.87 26.58
#